data_31a04dfced4959fc832ec6a810f88475
#
_entry.id   31a04dfced4959fc832ec6a810f88475
#
_cell.length_a   1.000
_cell.length_b   1.000
_cell.length_c   1.000
_cell.angle_alpha   90.00
_cell.angle_beta   90.00
_cell.angle_gamma   90.00
#
_symmetry.space_group_name_H-M   'P 1'
#
loop_
_entity.id
_entity.type
_entity.pdbx_description
1 polymer ?
#
loop_
_entity_poly.entity_id
_entity_poly.type
_entity_poly.pdbx_seq_one_letter_code
_entity_poly.pdbx_strand_id
1 'polypeptide(L)'
;MADAANSVMTFSFEKLNAYSCARELVKEIYELQRQFPKEEVYALGSQVRRAAVSITANIAEGCGRGSSKEKVHFIEIAFGSMTEVFSELLTAQDLGYLTEEAIDNIRPRFTELAKIISGLRKSYSESV
;
A
#
# COMPACT_ATOMS: atom_id res chain seq x y z
N MET A 1 28.06 -11.26 -20.63
CA MET A 1 27.93 -10.90 -20.19
C MET A 1 27.02 -10.56 -19.27
N ALA A 2 26.79 -9.58 -19.08
CA ALA A 2 25.85 -9.11 -18.15
C ALA A 2 24.55 -9.83 -18.27
N ASP A 3 24.40 -10.45 -19.36
CA ASP A 3 23.23 -11.09 -19.63
C ASP A 3 22.87 -12.21 -18.75
N ALA A 4 23.81 -12.99 -18.36
CA ALA A 4 23.54 -14.13 -17.54
C ALA A 4 23.03 -13.67 -16.15
N ALA A 5 23.67 -12.65 -15.61
CA ALA A 5 23.25 -12.12 -14.31
C ALA A 5 21.92 -11.40 -14.40
N ASN A 6 21.62 -10.84 -15.58
CA ASN A 6 20.41 -10.06 -15.74
C ASN A 6 19.24 -10.84 -16.29
N SER A 7 19.45 -12.14 -16.53
CA SER A 7 18.40 -12.95 -17.06
C SER A 7 17.46 -13.50 -15.99
N VAL A 8 17.65 -13.07 -14.74
CA VAL A 8 16.74 -13.43 -13.65
C VAL A 8 15.37 -12.88 -13.97
N MET A 9 14.39 -13.78 -13.94
CA MET A 9 13.02 -13.39 -14.24
C MET A 9 12.45 -12.50 -13.15
N THR A 10 11.85 -11.38 -13.53
CA THR A 10 11.13 -10.52 -12.62
C THR A 10 9.66 -10.54 -12.94
N PHE A 11 8.82 -10.27 -11.96
CA PHE A 11 7.39 -10.16 -12.19
C PHE A 11 7.07 -8.75 -12.67
N SER A 12 6.05 -8.63 -13.51
CA SER A 12 5.71 -7.35 -14.12
C SER A 12 5.34 -6.29 -13.09
N PHE A 13 4.72 -6.68 -11.96
CA PHE A 13 4.34 -5.70 -10.94
C PHE A 13 5.55 -4.98 -10.34
N GLU A 14 6.72 -5.61 -10.37
CA GLU A 14 7.92 -5.00 -9.81
C GLU A 14 8.33 -3.71 -10.52
N LYS A 15 7.84 -3.52 -11.74
CA LYS A 15 8.14 -2.33 -12.54
C LYS A 15 7.07 -1.25 -12.44
N LEU A 16 5.98 -1.53 -11.74
CA LEU A 16 4.91 -0.55 -11.58
C LEU A 16 5.30 0.52 -10.58
N ASN A 17 5.13 1.78 -10.99
CA ASN A 17 5.33 2.91 -10.08
C ASN A 17 4.42 2.81 -8.86
N ALA A 18 3.18 2.36 -9.05
CA ALA A 18 2.23 2.17 -7.94
C ALA A 18 2.79 1.18 -6.91
N TYR A 19 3.41 0.10 -7.38
CA TYR A 19 3.94 -0.91 -6.47
C TYR A 19 5.13 -0.37 -5.68
N SER A 20 6.07 0.31 -6.35
CA SER A 20 7.22 0.91 -5.67
C SER A 20 6.80 1.93 -4.64
N CYS A 21 5.84 2.78 -5.00
CA CYS A 21 5.33 3.81 -4.10
C CYS A 21 4.64 3.18 -2.90
N ALA A 22 3.86 2.12 -3.13
CA ALA A 22 3.17 1.42 -2.06
C ALA A 22 4.16 0.74 -1.11
N ARG A 23 5.25 0.15 -1.63
CA ARG A 23 6.26 -0.47 -0.77
C ARG A 23 6.90 0.54 0.17
N GLU A 24 7.21 1.72 -0.34
CA GLU A 24 7.78 2.79 0.50
C GLU A 24 6.78 3.20 1.58
N LEU A 25 5.52 3.33 1.22
CA LEU A 25 4.49 3.69 2.19
C LEU A 25 4.35 2.61 3.26
N VAL A 26 4.33 1.34 2.87
CA VAL A 26 4.21 0.23 3.83
C VAL A 26 5.37 0.28 4.83
N LYS A 27 6.57 0.58 4.36
CA LYS A 27 7.73 0.70 5.23
C LYS A 27 7.53 1.81 6.26
N GLU A 28 7.05 2.97 5.82
CA GLU A 28 6.79 4.09 6.72
C GLU A 28 5.67 3.79 7.71
N ILE A 29 4.63 3.09 7.25
CA ILE A 29 3.53 2.67 8.12
C ILE A 29 4.06 1.77 9.24
N TYR A 30 4.92 0.81 8.90
CA TYR A 30 5.50 -0.08 9.91
C TYR A 30 6.33 0.70 10.93
N GLU A 31 7.06 1.71 10.48
CA GLU A 31 7.85 2.54 11.39
C GLU A 31 6.95 3.27 12.39
N LEU A 32 5.82 3.80 11.93
CA LEU A 32 4.86 4.43 12.83
C LEU A 32 4.24 3.42 13.78
N GLN A 33 3.89 2.24 13.26
CA GLN A 33 3.22 1.23 14.06
C GLN A 33 4.13 0.73 15.20
N ARG A 34 5.45 0.76 15.01
CA ARG A 34 6.36 0.36 16.09
C ARG A 34 6.26 1.28 17.31
N GLN A 35 5.68 2.45 17.19
CA GLN A 35 5.49 3.38 18.31
C GLN A 35 4.28 3.03 19.15
N PHE A 36 3.44 2.10 18.70
CA PHE A 36 2.26 1.69 19.47
C PHE A 36 2.70 0.93 20.71
N PRO A 37 1.91 1.00 21.81
CA PRO A 37 2.24 0.26 23.03
C PRO A 37 2.10 -1.24 22.82
N LYS A 38 2.78 -2.01 23.66
CA LYS A 38 2.83 -3.47 23.58
C LYS A 38 1.46 -4.12 23.54
N GLU A 39 0.50 -3.59 24.28
CA GLU A 39 -0.84 -4.16 24.34
C GLU A 39 -1.57 -4.08 23.01
N GLU A 40 -1.07 -3.28 22.06
CA GLU A 40 -1.69 -3.18 20.74
C GLU A 40 -1.07 -4.10 19.70
N VAL A 41 -0.04 -4.87 20.06
CA VAL A 41 0.66 -5.71 19.09
C VAL A 41 -0.30 -6.69 18.39
N TYR A 42 -1.22 -7.28 19.15
CA TYR A 42 -2.18 -8.23 18.60
C TYR A 42 -3.57 -7.62 18.38
N ALA A 43 -3.68 -6.30 18.50
CA ALA A 43 -4.95 -5.60 18.31
C ALA A 43 -4.77 -4.57 17.18
N LEU A 44 -4.76 -3.28 17.50
CA LEU A 44 -4.66 -2.23 16.48
C LEU A 44 -3.38 -2.38 15.64
N GLY A 45 -2.27 -2.73 16.28
CA GLY A 45 -1.01 -2.93 15.55
C GLY A 45 -1.12 -4.03 14.49
N SER A 46 -1.78 -5.13 14.84
CA SER A 46 -1.99 -6.23 13.89
C SER A 46 -2.86 -5.78 12.72
N GLN A 47 -3.91 -5.01 12.99
CA GLN A 47 -4.80 -4.50 11.94
C GLN A 47 -4.04 -3.60 10.97
N VAL A 48 -3.21 -2.69 11.50
CA VAL A 48 -2.42 -1.78 10.67
C VAL A 48 -1.46 -2.56 9.78
N ARG A 49 -0.74 -3.53 10.36
CA ARG A 49 0.24 -4.30 9.59
C ARG A 49 -0.43 -5.09 8.47
N ARG A 50 -1.56 -5.74 8.77
CA ARG A 50 -2.25 -6.56 7.78
C ARG A 50 -2.83 -5.72 6.65
N ALA A 51 -3.45 -4.59 6.99
CA ALA A 51 -3.99 -3.69 5.98
C ALA A 51 -2.88 -3.08 5.12
N ALA A 52 -1.74 -2.75 5.73
CA ALA A 52 -0.61 -2.18 4.98
C ALA A 52 -0.10 -3.18 3.94
N VAL A 53 0.15 -4.43 4.34
CA VAL A 53 0.63 -5.45 3.41
C VAL A 53 -0.41 -5.72 2.31
N SER A 54 -1.70 -5.60 2.64
CA SER A 54 -2.77 -5.78 1.67
C SER A 54 -2.70 -4.76 0.53
N ILE A 55 -2.15 -3.56 0.78
CA ILE A 55 -1.99 -2.54 -0.28
C ILE A 55 -1.08 -3.09 -1.38
N THR A 56 0.13 -3.49 -1.03
CA THR A 56 1.10 -3.98 -2.01
C THR A 56 0.65 -5.29 -2.64
N ALA A 57 0.11 -6.20 -1.82
CA ALA A 57 -0.32 -7.50 -2.30
C ALA A 57 -1.41 -7.38 -3.36
N ASN A 58 -2.36 -6.47 -3.17
CA ASN A 58 -3.47 -6.32 -4.13
C ASN A 58 -3.05 -5.56 -5.38
N ILE A 59 -2.09 -4.65 -5.30
CA ILE A 59 -1.53 -4.02 -6.50
C ILE A 59 -0.85 -5.08 -7.35
N ALA A 60 -0.04 -5.94 -6.74
CA ALA A 60 0.64 -7.01 -7.45
C ALA A 60 -0.36 -8.00 -8.06
N GLU A 61 -1.37 -8.38 -7.29
CA GLU A 61 -2.39 -9.32 -7.74
C GLU A 61 -3.14 -8.76 -8.95
N GLY A 62 -3.56 -7.50 -8.88
CA GLY A 62 -4.29 -6.86 -9.98
C GLY A 62 -3.47 -6.78 -11.25
N CYS A 63 -2.17 -6.48 -11.10
CA CYS A 63 -1.28 -6.39 -12.26
C CYS A 63 -1.24 -7.71 -13.04
N GLY A 64 -1.33 -8.84 -12.33
CA GLY A 64 -1.21 -10.15 -12.94
C GLY A 64 -2.51 -10.77 -13.43
N ARG A 65 -3.65 -10.11 -13.23
CA ARG A 65 -4.93 -10.67 -13.65
C ARG A 65 -5.13 -10.57 -15.16
N GLY A 66 -5.97 -11.46 -15.69
CA GLY A 66 -6.16 -11.58 -17.13
C GLY A 66 -7.19 -10.65 -17.73
N SER A 67 -8.13 -10.13 -16.96
CA SER A 67 -9.18 -9.26 -17.49
C SER A 67 -9.12 -7.88 -16.85
N SER A 68 -9.59 -6.88 -17.59
CA SER A 68 -9.67 -5.51 -17.06
C SER A 68 -10.53 -5.45 -15.81
N LYS A 69 -11.64 -6.18 -15.81
CA LYS A 69 -12.55 -6.19 -14.67
C LYS A 69 -11.86 -6.71 -13.42
N GLU A 70 -11.10 -7.78 -13.54
CA GLU A 70 -10.36 -8.34 -12.41
C GLU A 70 -9.24 -7.42 -11.95
N LYS A 71 -8.52 -6.83 -12.90
CA LYS A 71 -7.46 -5.87 -12.56
C LYS A 71 -8.01 -4.73 -11.74
N VAL A 72 -9.10 -4.13 -12.19
CA VAL A 72 -9.75 -3.02 -11.50
C VAL A 72 -10.20 -3.45 -10.10
N HIS A 73 -10.77 -4.64 -10.00
CA HIS A 73 -11.26 -5.16 -8.72
C HIS A 73 -10.13 -5.17 -7.64
N PHE A 74 -8.97 -5.72 -8.01
CA PHE A 74 -7.87 -5.80 -7.05
C PHE A 74 -7.28 -4.43 -6.71
N ILE A 75 -7.26 -3.52 -7.69
CA ILE A 75 -6.78 -2.16 -7.43
C ILE A 75 -7.75 -1.42 -6.50
N GLU A 76 -9.04 -1.67 -6.61
CA GLU A 76 -10.02 -1.09 -5.68
C GLU A 76 -9.85 -1.64 -4.27
N ILE A 77 -9.51 -2.92 -4.13
CA ILE A 77 -9.21 -3.49 -2.82
C ILE A 77 -7.97 -2.81 -2.23
N ALA A 78 -6.94 -2.59 -3.05
CA ALA A 78 -5.73 -1.90 -2.60
C ALA A 78 -6.06 -0.50 -2.09
N PHE A 79 -6.90 0.23 -2.80
CA PHE A 79 -7.31 1.56 -2.38
C PHE A 79 -8.05 1.51 -1.04
N GLY A 80 -8.96 0.53 -0.89
CA GLY A 80 -9.69 0.34 0.37
C GLY A 80 -8.75 0.03 1.52
N SER A 81 -7.76 -0.83 1.28
CA SER A 81 -6.76 -1.15 2.31
C SER A 81 -5.97 0.07 2.72
N MET A 82 -5.59 0.91 1.76
CA MET A 82 -4.88 2.16 2.04
C MET A 82 -5.72 3.09 2.91
N THR A 83 -7.00 3.23 2.58
CA THR A 83 -7.93 4.04 3.35
C THR A 83 -8.09 3.50 4.76
N GLU A 84 -8.17 2.18 4.89
CA GLU A 84 -8.29 1.52 6.18
C GLU A 84 -7.09 1.85 7.06
N VAL A 85 -5.87 1.72 6.50
CA VAL A 85 -4.66 2.03 7.27
C VAL A 85 -4.69 3.48 7.76
N PHE A 86 -5.01 4.41 6.88
CA PHE A 86 -4.98 5.82 7.28
C PHE A 86 -6.00 6.08 8.39
N SER A 87 -7.18 5.47 8.30
CA SER A 87 -8.18 5.56 9.36
C SER A 87 -7.65 5.01 10.68
N GLU A 88 -6.94 3.89 10.63
CA GLU A 88 -6.36 3.28 11.83
C GLU A 88 -5.25 4.14 12.43
N LEU A 89 -4.46 4.81 11.58
CA LEU A 89 -3.44 5.74 12.08
C LEU A 89 -4.08 6.95 12.77
N LEU A 90 -5.19 7.44 12.26
CA LEU A 90 -5.93 8.53 12.91
C LEU A 90 -6.47 8.06 14.28
N THR A 91 -6.96 6.83 14.36
CA THR A 91 -7.37 6.25 15.63
C THR A 91 -6.19 6.19 16.61
N ALA A 92 -5.02 5.78 16.12
CA ALA A 92 -3.82 5.72 16.96
C ALA A 92 -3.45 7.11 17.47
N GLN A 93 -3.62 8.14 16.64
CA GLN A 93 -3.40 9.52 17.09
C GLN A 93 -4.37 9.88 18.21
N ASP A 94 -5.65 9.55 18.03
CA ASP A 94 -6.67 9.84 19.04
C ASP A 94 -6.36 9.16 20.38
N LEU A 95 -5.77 7.98 20.30
CA LEU A 95 -5.41 7.21 21.49
C LEU A 95 -4.07 7.65 22.10
N GLY A 96 -3.39 8.61 21.48
CA GLY A 96 -2.13 9.13 21.98
C GLY A 96 -0.91 8.32 21.59
N TYR A 97 -1.05 7.36 20.67
CA TYR A 97 0.08 6.53 20.25
C TYR A 97 0.94 7.23 19.19
N LEU A 98 0.36 8.13 18.42
CA LEU A 98 1.07 8.89 17.39
C LEU A 98 0.77 10.37 17.58
N THR A 99 1.73 11.21 17.19
CA THR A 99 1.56 12.66 17.26
C THR A 99 0.87 13.17 16.01
N GLU A 100 0.29 14.36 16.10
CA GLU A 100 -0.28 15.04 14.95
C GLU A 100 0.80 15.26 13.89
N GLU A 101 2.02 15.58 14.32
CA GLU A 101 3.13 15.78 13.39
C GLU A 101 3.43 14.52 12.60
N ALA A 102 3.41 13.36 13.24
CA ALA A 102 3.64 12.08 12.55
C ALA A 102 2.60 11.86 11.44
N ILE A 103 1.34 12.18 11.74
CA ILE A 103 0.26 12.06 10.75
C ILE A 103 0.47 13.06 9.62
N ASP A 104 0.81 14.31 9.95
CA ASP A 104 1.04 15.33 8.92
C ASP A 104 2.19 14.96 8.01
N ASN A 105 3.21 14.30 8.53
CA ASN A 105 4.38 13.90 7.75
C ASN A 105 4.09 12.74 6.80
N ILE A 106 3.21 11.81 7.18
CA ILE A 106 2.91 10.67 6.33
C ILE A 106 1.75 10.93 5.37
N ARG A 107 0.90 11.90 5.67
CA ARG A 107 -0.28 12.20 4.85
C ARG A 107 0.04 12.41 3.36
N PRO A 108 1.08 13.17 2.99
CA PRO A 108 1.40 13.35 1.56
C PRO A 108 1.72 12.06 0.84
N ARG A 109 2.28 11.07 1.56
CA ARG A 109 2.58 9.76 0.97
C ARG A 109 1.30 9.03 0.59
N PHE A 110 0.28 9.10 1.46
CA PHE A 110 -1.02 8.52 1.16
C PHE A 110 -1.67 9.22 -0.02
N THR A 111 -1.59 10.56 -0.05
CA THR A 111 -2.18 11.34 -1.15
C THR A 111 -1.51 11.00 -2.48
N GLU A 112 -0.20 10.87 -2.47
CA GLU A 112 0.56 10.53 -3.67
C GLU A 112 0.15 9.14 -4.19
N LEU A 113 0.10 8.15 -3.30
CA LEU A 113 -0.27 6.80 -3.70
C LEU A 113 -1.73 6.77 -4.18
N ALA A 114 -2.62 7.51 -3.53
CA ALA A 114 -4.02 7.57 -3.95
C ALA A 114 -4.14 8.04 -5.40
N LYS A 115 -3.37 9.06 -5.78
CA LYS A 115 -3.38 9.57 -7.15
C LYS A 115 -2.84 8.54 -8.13
N ILE A 116 -1.76 7.86 -7.75
CA ILE A 116 -1.13 6.85 -8.61
C ILE A 116 -2.07 5.67 -8.81
N ILE A 117 -2.70 5.21 -7.73
CA ILE A 117 -3.65 4.08 -7.79
C ILE A 117 -4.86 4.46 -8.64
N SER A 118 -5.38 5.69 -8.48
CA SER A 118 -6.51 6.14 -9.29
C SER A 118 -6.17 6.17 -10.77
N GLY A 119 -4.95 6.62 -11.11
CA GLY A 119 -4.49 6.60 -12.50
C GLY A 119 -4.34 5.18 -13.04
N LEU A 120 -3.82 4.28 -12.22
CA LEU A 120 -3.66 2.89 -12.61
C LEU A 120 -5.02 2.23 -12.84
N ARG A 121 -5.98 2.48 -11.93
CA ARG A 121 -7.33 1.97 -12.06
C ARG A 121 -7.96 2.42 -13.37
N LYS A 122 -7.81 3.71 -13.67
CA LYS A 122 -8.35 4.27 -14.92
C LYS A 122 -7.71 3.61 -16.14
N SER A 123 -6.40 3.43 -16.10
CA SER A 123 -5.66 2.77 -17.18
C SER A 123 -6.20 1.35 -17.40
N TYR A 124 -6.41 0.59 -16.33
CA TYR A 124 -6.91 -0.78 -16.44
C TYR A 124 -8.36 -0.81 -16.94
N SER A 125 -9.19 0.14 -16.54
CA SER A 125 -10.59 0.15 -16.96
C SER A 125 -10.76 0.54 -18.43
N GLU A 126 -9.78 1.25 -18.99
CA GLU A 126 -9.80 1.64 -20.42
C GLU A 126 -9.17 0.60 -21.32
N SER A 127 -8.50 -0.40 -20.75
CA SER A 127 -7.87 -1.47 -21.50
C SER A 127 -8.92 -2.51 -21.84
N VAL A 128 -9.21 -2.69 -23.08
CA VAL A 128 -10.22 -3.66 -23.49
C VAL A 128 -9.63 -4.78 -24.28
#